data_22dd3f64320244af7fe65e2840eb4a33
#
_entry.id   22dd3f64320244af7fe65e2840eb4a33
#
_cell.length_a   1.000
_cell.length_b   1.000
_cell.length_c   1.000
_cell.angle_alpha   90.00
_cell.angle_beta   90.00
_cell.angle_gamma   90.00
#
_symmetry.space_group_name_H-M   'P 1'
#
loop_
_entity.id
_entity.type
_entity.pdbx_description
1 polymer ?
#
loop_
_entity_poly.entity_id
_entity_poly.type
_entity_poly.pdbx_seq_one_letter_code
_entity_poly.pdbx_strand_id
1 'polypeptide(L)'
;MTARPAIPPPIWQLDAASLSDANKALRVLPRELRPYTRGIRMVGRAVTVAASGDLVPVLAGLEQCGAGDVLVIDAGTTEQAVLGELFATEAMRRKIAGVVIYGLCRDTATLAQLPLPIYALGTIPRAAGATLPPSTPGPVRLGDVEIHPGDILVGDDDGIVVVSDA
;
A
#
# COMPACT_ATOMS: atom_id res chain seq x y z
N MET A 1 -1.52 -18.55 -16.80
CA MET A 1 -1.04 -17.60 -15.76
C MET A 1 0.40 -17.97 -15.46
N THR A 2 1.36 -17.20 -15.91
CA THR A 2 2.77 -17.37 -15.54
C THR A 2 2.92 -17.05 -14.06
N ALA A 3 3.53 -17.96 -13.30
CA ALA A 3 3.82 -17.73 -11.89
C ALA A 3 4.68 -16.47 -11.76
N ARG A 4 4.28 -15.53 -10.89
CA ARG A 4 5.10 -14.33 -10.61
C ARG A 4 6.43 -14.78 -10.02
N PRO A 5 7.59 -14.18 -10.41
CA PRO A 5 8.87 -14.54 -9.84
C PRO A 5 8.89 -14.28 -8.33
N ALA A 6 9.56 -15.14 -7.58
CA ALA A 6 9.70 -14.96 -6.14
C ALA A 6 10.51 -13.70 -5.83
N ILE A 7 10.18 -13.01 -4.73
CA ILE A 7 11.00 -11.90 -4.24
C ILE A 7 12.33 -12.48 -3.74
N PRO A 8 13.49 -11.92 -4.16
CA PRO A 8 14.79 -12.44 -3.78
C PRO A 8 14.99 -12.53 -2.26
N PRO A 9 15.59 -13.60 -1.73
CA PRO A 9 15.75 -13.83 -0.28
C PRO A 9 16.38 -12.67 0.51
N PRO A 10 17.39 -11.93 0.02
CA PRO A 10 17.95 -10.80 0.75
C PRO A 10 16.94 -9.71 1.08
N ILE A 11 15.96 -9.46 0.20
CA ILE A 11 14.93 -8.42 0.42
C ILE A 11 14.02 -8.80 1.58
N TRP A 12 13.73 -10.09 1.78
CA TRP A 12 12.95 -10.56 2.92
C TRP A 12 13.62 -10.39 4.27
N GLN A 13 14.93 -10.18 4.29
CA GLN A 13 15.73 -10.14 5.53
C GLN A 13 16.10 -8.71 5.95
N LEU A 14 16.09 -7.76 5.02
CA LEU A 14 16.54 -6.39 5.24
C LEU A 14 15.37 -5.47 5.57
N ASP A 15 15.55 -4.58 6.54
CA ASP A 15 14.64 -3.48 6.84
C ASP A 15 14.77 -2.34 5.81
N ALA A 16 13.87 -1.36 5.87
CA ALA A 16 13.85 -0.24 4.94
C ALA A 16 15.14 0.59 5.02
N ALA A 17 15.67 0.81 6.22
CA ALA A 17 16.91 1.57 6.43
C ALA A 17 18.12 0.85 5.82
N SER A 18 18.27 -0.44 6.08
CA SER A 18 19.36 -1.26 5.51
C SER A 18 19.33 -1.30 3.99
N LEU A 19 18.15 -1.42 3.38
CA LEU A 19 17.99 -1.35 1.93
C LEU A 19 18.38 0.02 1.36
N SER A 20 17.97 1.10 2.01
CA SER A 20 18.34 2.46 1.64
C SER A 20 19.84 2.72 1.79
N ASP A 21 20.49 2.10 2.77
CA ASP A 21 21.96 2.18 2.94
C ASP A 21 22.70 1.39 1.87
N ALA A 22 22.20 0.23 1.51
CA ALA A 22 22.78 -0.61 0.47
C ALA A 22 22.71 0.01 -0.93
N ASN A 23 21.66 0.79 -1.21
CA ASN A 23 21.49 1.47 -2.49
C ASN A 23 20.80 2.83 -2.32
N LYS A 24 21.60 3.90 -2.36
CA LYS A 24 21.11 5.29 -2.24
C LYS A 24 20.23 5.77 -3.40
N ALA A 25 20.15 5.02 -4.48
CA ALA A 25 19.27 5.33 -5.62
C ALA A 25 17.88 4.68 -5.48
N LEU A 26 17.62 3.90 -4.42
CA LEU A 26 16.28 3.38 -4.18
C LEU A 26 15.27 4.51 -3.97
N ARG A 27 14.08 4.31 -4.52
CA ARG A 27 12.96 5.21 -4.30
C ARG A 27 12.45 5.04 -2.87
N VAL A 28 12.31 6.14 -2.14
CA VAL A 28 11.75 6.19 -0.79
C VAL A 28 10.44 6.95 -0.85
N LEU A 29 9.38 6.38 -0.31
CA LEU A 29 8.06 7.02 -0.30
C LEU A 29 8.04 8.24 0.64
N PRO A 30 7.14 9.21 0.39
CA PRO A 30 7.04 10.42 1.19
C PRO A 30 6.93 10.11 2.70
N ARG A 31 7.68 10.84 3.51
CA ARG A 31 7.71 10.69 4.98
C ARG A 31 6.37 10.97 5.66
N GLU A 32 5.46 11.59 4.94
CA GLU A 32 4.09 11.87 5.38
C GLU A 32 3.24 10.59 5.43
N LEU A 33 3.60 9.56 4.68
CA LEU A 33 3.01 8.23 4.80
C LEU A 33 3.43 7.61 6.13
N ARG A 34 2.49 7.51 7.07
CA ARG A 34 2.73 7.01 8.43
C ARG A 34 2.14 5.63 8.62
N PRO A 35 2.84 4.72 9.33
CA PRO A 35 2.28 3.43 9.73
C PRO A 35 1.18 3.63 10.78
N TYR A 36 0.01 3.05 10.53
CA TYR A 36 -1.10 2.97 11.48
C TYR A 36 -1.07 1.65 12.29
N THR A 37 -0.32 0.68 11.80
CA THR A 37 0.04 -0.55 12.52
C THR A 37 1.55 -0.54 12.75
N ARG A 38 1.99 -0.71 13.99
CA ARG A 38 3.41 -0.60 14.35
C ARG A 38 4.04 -1.94 14.65
N GLY A 39 5.37 -2.02 14.46
CA GLY A 39 6.14 -3.23 14.74
C GLY A 39 5.87 -4.37 13.76
N ILE A 40 5.22 -4.10 12.63
CA ILE A 40 4.92 -5.10 11.61
C ILE A 40 5.59 -4.70 10.31
N ARG A 41 6.42 -5.58 9.80
CA ARG A 41 7.12 -5.38 8.55
C ARG A 41 6.25 -5.78 7.35
N MET A 42 6.32 -4.99 6.29
CA MET A 42 5.65 -5.23 5.01
C MET A 42 6.68 -5.56 3.93
N VAL A 43 6.48 -6.65 3.21
CA VAL A 43 7.22 -6.96 1.98
C VAL A 43 6.27 -7.60 0.99
N GLY A 44 6.17 -7.03 -0.21
CA GLY A 44 5.29 -7.58 -1.24
C GLY A 44 5.37 -6.82 -2.56
N ARG A 45 4.72 -7.36 -3.59
CA ARG A 45 4.62 -6.73 -4.90
C ARG A 45 3.44 -5.79 -4.98
N ALA A 46 3.65 -4.64 -5.61
CA ALA A 46 2.64 -3.63 -5.79
C ALA A 46 1.50 -4.08 -6.72
N VAL A 47 0.28 -3.96 -6.24
CA VAL A 47 -0.93 -3.82 -7.04
C VAL A 47 -1.37 -2.37 -6.91
N THR A 48 -1.34 -1.62 -7.98
CA THR A 48 -1.51 -0.17 -7.97
C THR A 48 -2.92 0.24 -8.39
N VAL A 49 -3.46 1.25 -7.72
CA VAL A 49 -4.82 1.77 -7.93
C VAL A 49 -4.82 3.29 -7.91
N ALA A 50 -5.32 3.91 -8.98
CA ALA A 50 -5.71 5.30 -8.98
C ALA A 50 -7.20 5.39 -8.57
N ALA A 51 -7.45 5.84 -7.32
CA ALA A 51 -8.78 5.77 -6.73
C ALA A 51 -9.60 7.05 -6.87
N SER A 52 -8.95 8.21 -7.06
CA SER A 52 -9.62 9.52 -7.17
C SER A 52 -10.66 9.77 -6.06
N GLY A 53 -10.37 9.32 -4.84
CA GLY A 53 -11.26 9.50 -3.69
C GLY A 53 -12.53 8.64 -3.70
N ASP A 54 -12.56 7.53 -4.43
CA ASP A 54 -13.74 6.64 -4.53
C ASP A 54 -13.38 5.21 -4.10
N LEU A 55 -14.37 4.48 -3.55
CA LEU A 55 -14.19 3.12 -3.04
C LEU A 55 -14.20 2.05 -4.12
N VAL A 56 -14.88 2.25 -5.25
CA VAL A 56 -15.01 1.19 -6.28
C VAL A 56 -13.64 0.83 -6.89
N PRO A 57 -12.79 1.79 -7.30
CA PRO A 57 -11.44 1.46 -7.75
C PRO A 57 -10.61 0.72 -6.69
N VAL A 58 -10.75 1.12 -5.41
CA VAL A 58 -10.00 0.50 -4.30
C VAL A 58 -10.43 -0.95 -4.09
N LEU A 59 -11.72 -1.23 -4.11
CA LEU A 59 -12.26 -2.60 -4.01
C LEU A 59 -11.82 -3.47 -5.20
N ALA A 60 -11.90 -2.91 -6.40
CA ALA A 60 -11.44 -3.61 -7.62
C ALA A 60 -9.94 -3.92 -7.57
N GLY A 61 -9.12 -3.01 -7.03
CA GLY A 61 -7.70 -3.25 -6.80
C GLY A 61 -7.46 -4.36 -5.78
N LEU A 62 -8.22 -4.37 -4.69
CA LEU A 62 -8.13 -5.45 -3.69
C LEU A 62 -8.51 -6.82 -4.30
N GLU A 63 -9.48 -6.85 -5.20
CA GLU A 63 -9.85 -8.09 -5.92
C GLU A 63 -8.72 -8.62 -6.80
N GLN A 64 -7.87 -7.76 -7.32
CA GLN A 64 -6.71 -8.12 -8.14
C GLN A 64 -5.50 -8.59 -7.31
N CYS A 65 -5.47 -8.29 -6.00
CA CYS A 65 -4.40 -8.73 -5.12
C CYS A 65 -4.43 -10.24 -4.90
N GLY A 66 -3.27 -10.86 -5.06
CA GLY A 66 -2.98 -12.20 -4.55
C GLY A 66 -2.42 -12.16 -3.13
N ALA A 67 -2.30 -13.35 -2.51
CA ALA A 67 -1.63 -13.46 -1.22
C ALA A 67 -0.16 -12.98 -1.31
N GLY A 68 0.25 -12.13 -0.38
CA GLY A 68 1.59 -11.54 -0.34
C GLY A 68 1.75 -10.27 -1.20
N ASP A 69 0.74 -9.82 -1.92
CA ASP A 69 0.79 -8.53 -2.63
C ASP A 69 0.59 -7.35 -1.66
N VAL A 70 1.07 -6.18 -2.04
CA VAL A 70 0.82 -4.90 -1.39
C VAL A 70 -0.12 -4.08 -2.25
N LEU A 71 -1.25 -3.67 -1.70
CA LEU A 71 -2.17 -2.76 -2.39
C LEU A 71 -1.67 -1.31 -2.22
N VAL A 72 -1.38 -0.64 -3.33
CA VAL A 72 -0.87 0.73 -3.37
C VAL A 72 -1.94 1.63 -3.98
N ILE A 73 -2.46 2.57 -3.19
CA ILE A 73 -3.59 3.42 -3.55
C ILE A 73 -3.13 4.88 -3.66
N ASP A 74 -3.26 5.44 -4.84
CA ASP A 74 -3.28 6.89 -5.02
C ASP A 74 -4.74 7.36 -4.90
N ALA A 75 -5.09 7.94 -3.75
CA ALA A 75 -6.44 8.42 -3.50
C ALA A 75 -6.70 9.82 -4.08
N GLY A 76 -5.68 10.47 -4.63
CA GLY A 76 -5.78 11.85 -5.07
C GLY A 76 -5.97 12.84 -3.91
N THR A 77 -6.38 14.05 -4.24
CA THR A 77 -6.68 15.12 -3.27
C THR A 77 -8.11 14.97 -2.76
N THR A 78 -8.34 14.02 -1.85
CA THR A 78 -9.67 13.80 -1.25
C THR A 78 -9.65 14.09 0.24
N GLU A 79 -10.76 14.60 0.76
CA GLU A 79 -11.04 14.72 2.20
C GLU A 79 -11.98 13.60 2.69
N GLN A 80 -11.81 12.41 2.12
CA GLN A 80 -12.61 11.24 2.44
C GLN A 80 -11.71 10.02 2.64
N ALA A 81 -12.07 9.15 3.58
CA ALA A 81 -11.35 7.92 3.86
C ALA A 81 -11.70 6.85 2.82
N VAL A 82 -10.68 6.32 2.15
CA VAL A 82 -10.82 5.23 1.17
C VAL A 82 -10.57 3.85 1.78
N LEU A 83 -10.24 3.78 3.08
CA LEU A 83 -10.02 2.55 3.82
C LEU A 83 -10.51 2.70 5.26
N GLY A 84 -11.12 1.66 5.79
CA GLY A 84 -11.49 1.50 7.19
C GLY A 84 -11.44 0.03 7.60
N GLU A 85 -12.01 -0.30 8.77
CA GLU A 85 -11.97 -1.64 9.37
C GLU A 85 -12.47 -2.75 8.45
N LEU A 86 -13.64 -2.57 7.79
CA LEU A 86 -14.22 -3.60 6.93
C LEU A 86 -13.29 -3.96 5.76
N PHE A 87 -12.69 -2.93 5.15
CA PHE A 87 -11.74 -3.13 4.07
C PHE A 87 -10.47 -3.84 4.55
N ALA A 88 -9.92 -3.42 5.69
CA ALA A 88 -8.74 -4.04 6.27
C ALA A 88 -8.98 -5.51 6.65
N THR A 89 -10.17 -5.83 7.15
CA THR A 89 -10.58 -7.22 7.45
C THR A 89 -10.61 -8.08 6.20
N GLU A 90 -11.17 -7.58 5.09
CA GLU A 90 -11.17 -8.30 3.81
C GLU A 90 -9.76 -8.45 3.23
N ALA A 91 -8.92 -7.42 3.37
CA ALA A 91 -7.51 -7.46 2.96
C ALA A 91 -6.74 -8.58 3.70
N MET A 92 -6.96 -8.71 5.02
CA MET A 92 -6.39 -9.80 5.82
C MET A 92 -6.92 -11.17 5.37
N ARG A 93 -8.23 -11.30 5.10
CA ARG A 93 -8.82 -12.55 4.60
C ARG A 93 -8.17 -13.00 3.30
N ARG A 94 -7.78 -12.06 2.44
CA ARG A 94 -7.05 -12.29 1.18
C ARG A 94 -5.55 -12.53 1.40
N LYS A 95 -5.05 -12.37 2.62
CA LYS A 95 -3.63 -12.56 2.98
C LYS A 95 -2.69 -11.65 2.21
N ILE A 96 -3.11 -10.42 1.89
CA ILE A 96 -2.19 -9.45 1.29
C ILE A 96 -1.14 -9.02 2.33
N ALA A 97 0.02 -8.58 1.86
CA ALA A 97 1.15 -8.23 2.72
C ALA A 97 1.01 -6.85 3.38
N GLY A 98 0.17 -5.98 2.84
CA GLY A 98 -0.05 -4.66 3.40
C GLY A 98 -0.82 -3.73 2.47
N VAL A 99 -1.12 -2.52 2.97
CA VAL A 99 -1.80 -1.47 2.22
C VAL A 99 -1.06 -0.14 2.40
N VAL A 100 -0.82 0.55 1.28
CA VAL A 100 -0.23 1.89 1.26
C VAL A 100 -1.25 2.84 0.61
N ILE A 101 -1.65 3.88 1.34
CA ILE A 101 -2.67 4.82 0.91
C ILE A 101 -2.07 6.22 0.85
N TYR A 102 -1.85 6.73 -0.34
CA TYR A 102 -1.57 8.16 -0.51
C TYR A 102 -2.90 8.93 -0.44
N GLY A 103 -3.40 9.04 0.77
CA GLY A 103 -4.72 9.54 1.12
C GLY A 103 -5.06 9.26 2.58
N LEU A 104 -6.37 9.22 2.88
CA LEU A 104 -6.90 9.16 4.23
C LEU A 104 -7.55 7.80 4.54
N CYS A 105 -7.42 7.37 5.81
CA CYS A 105 -8.13 6.21 6.34
C CYS A 105 -9.04 6.61 7.52
N ARG A 106 -9.77 5.63 8.07
CA ARG A 106 -10.59 5.79 9.28
C ARG A 106 -10.53 4.55 10.17
N ASP A 107 -11.22 4.53 11.27
CA ASP A 107 -11.29 3.41 12.24
C ASP A 107 -9.92 3.06 12.86
N THR A 108 -9.08 4.09 13.07
CA THR A 108 -7.66 3.93 13.39
C THR A 108 -7.38 3.15 14.68
N ALA A 109 -8.26 3.25 15.68
CA ALA A 109 -8.14 2.46 16.90
C ALA A 109 -8.24 0.96 16.64
N THR A 110 -9.12 0.55 15.73
CA THR A 110 -9.25 -0.83 15.28
C THR A 110 -8.08 -1.21 14.36
N LEU A 111 -7.76 -0.36 13.37
CA LEU A 111 -6.65 -0.64 12.45
C LEU A 111 -5.34 -0.91 13.20
N ALA A 112 -5.06 -0.15 14.26
CA ALA A 112 -3.84 -0.29 15.06
C ALA A 112 -3.69 -1.65 15.76
N GLN A 113 -4.76 -2.43 15.87
CA GLN A 113 -4.76 -3.77 16.48
C GLN A 113 -4.65 -4.90 15.46
N LEU A 114 -4.71 -4.59 14.16
CA LEU A 114 -4.70 -5.60 13.12
C LEU A 114 -3.27 -6.04 12.77
N PRO A 115 -3.03 -7.32 12.48
CA PRO A 115 -1.75 -7.82 12.00
C PRO A 115 -1.56 -7.56 10.49
N LEU A 116 -1.91 -6.37 10.01
CA LEU A 116 -1.79 -5.95 8.62
C LEU A 116 -1.08 -4.60 8.57
N PRO A 117 0.09 -4.48 7.94
CA PRO A 117 0.75 -3.20 7.73
C PRO A 117 -0.13 -2.25 6.92
N ILE A 118 -0.45 -1.07 7.49
CA ILE A 118 -1.26 -0.04 6.85
C ILE A 118 -0.55 1.30 6.99
N TYR A 119 -0.31 1.97 5.86
CA TYR A 119 0.28 3.30 5.80
C TYR A 119 -0.69 4.27 5.15
N ALA A 120 -0.83 5.47 5.70
CA ALA A 120 -1.68 6.53 5.15
C ALA A 120 -1.10 7.92 5.44
N LEU A 121 -1.57 8.94 4.73
CA LEU A 121 -1.21 10.35 4.98
C LEU A 121 -1.91 10.90 6.22
N GLY A 122 -3.12 10.42 6.53
CA GLY A 122 -3.89 10.94 7.64
C GLY A 122 -5.21 10.20 7.83
N THR A 123 -6.09 10.80 8.65
CA THR A 123 -7.37 10.21 9.03
C THR A 123 -8.52 11.19 8.93
N ILE A 124 -9.69 10.68 8.60
CA ILE A 124 -10.94 11.43 8.61
C ILE A 124 -12.11 10.47 8.83
N PRO A 125 -13.15 10.81 9.59
CA PRO A 125 -14.29 9.91 9.80
C PRO A 125 -15.20 9.76 8.57
N ARG A 126 -15.17 10.71 7.63
CA ARG A 126 -16.01 10.70 6.42
C ARG A 126 -15.52 9.65 5.44
N ALA A 127 -16.36 8.67 5.11
CA ALA A 127 -16.06 7.68 4.08
C ALA A 127 -16.16 8.27 2.66
N ALA A 128 -15.36 7.73 1.76
CA ALA A 128 -15.49 7.98 0.33
C ALA A 128 -16.78 7.38 -0.25
N GLY A 129 -17.25 7.94 -1.36
CA GLY A 129 -18.35 7.40 -2.14
C GLY A 129 -17.98 6.15 -2.92
N ALA A 130 -18.97 5.60 -3.63
CA ALA A 130 -18.80 4.43 -4.49
C ALA A 130 -19.57 4.69 -5.80
N THR A 131 -19.00 5.55 -6.64
CA THR A 131 -19.68 6.08 -7.84
C THR A 131 -18.85 5.96 -9.11
N LEU A 132 -17.53 5.88 -8.98
CA LEU A 132 -16.63 5.78 -10.13
C LEU A 132 -16.52 4.31 -10.61
N PRO A 133 -16.17 4.10 -11.89
CA PRO A 133 -15.83 2.77 -12.39
C PRO A 133 -14.51 2.27 -11.78
N PRO A 134 -14.23 0.97 -11.83
CA PRO A 134 -12.90 0.43 -11.52
C PRO A 134 -11.81 1.13 -12.34
N SER A 135 -10.66 1.42 -11.71
CA SER A 135 -9.52 1.97 -12.43
C SER A 135 -8.80 0.90 -13.25
N THR A 136 -8.21 1.32 -14.37
CA THR A 136 -7.31 0.45 -15.14
C THR A 136 -5.99 0.30 -14.39
N PRO A 137 -5.43 -0.93 -14.28
CA PRO A 137 -4.11 -1.13 -13.71
C PRO A 137 -3.06 -0.32 -14.46
N GLY A 138 -2.19 0.38 -13.74
CA GLY A 138 -1.15 1.22 -14.30
C GLY A 138 -0.28 1.83 -13.21
N PRO A 139 0.77 2.58 -13.57
CA PRO A 139 1.60 3.26 -12.58
C PRO A 139 0.77 4.30 -11.81
N VAL A 140 1.10 4.47 -10.52
CA VAL A 140 0.54 5.52 -9.65
C VAL A 140 1.65 6.40 -9.12
N ARG A 141 1.31 7.61 -8.68
CA ARG A 141 2.27 8.56 -8.16
C ARG A 141 1.93 8.95 -6.72
N LEU A 142 2.82 8.62 -5.80
CA LEU A 142 2.71 8.96 -4.39
C LEU A 142 3.73 10.08 -4.07
N GLY A 143 3.28 11.32 -4.06
CA GLY A 143 4.17 12.48 -4.05
C GLY A 143 5.02 12.54 -5.33
N ASP A 144 6.33 12.57 -5.18
CA ASP A 144 7.28 12.58 -6.30
C ASP A 144 7.70 11.20 -6.78
N VAL A 145 7.20 10.14 -6.12
CA VAL A 145 7.60 8.76 -6.40
C VAL A 145 6.57 8.05 -7.26
N GLU A 146 6.99 7.56 -8.42
CA GLU A 146 6.17 6.71 -9.28
C GLU A 146 6.37 5.25 -8.92
N ILE A 147 5.27 4.50 -8.82
CA ILE A 147 5.25 3.07 -8.50
C ILE A 147 4.54 2.33 -9.64
N HIS A 148 5.22 1.32 -10.17
CA HIS A 148 4.68 0.47 -11.21
C HIS A 148 4.06 -0.81 -10.63
N PRO A 149 3.01 -1.37 -11.27
CA PRO A 149 2.55 -2.70 -10.92
C PRO A 149 3.70 -3.72 -10.93
N GLY A 150 3.85 -4.48 -9.85
CA GLY A 150 4.92 -5.46 -9.70
C GLY A 150 6.14 -4.97 -8.93
N ASP A 151 6.37 -3.67 -8.80
CA ASP A 151 7.44 -3.13 -7.93
C ASP A 151 7.38 -3.78 -6.54
N ILE A 152 8.53 -4.01 -5.92
CA ILE A 152 8.59 -4.60 -4.59
C ILE A 152 8.64 -3.47 -3.57
N LEU A 153 7.70 -3.47 -2.63
CA LEU A 153 7.69 -2.55 -1.49
C LEU A 153 8.21 -3.26 -0.24
N VAL A 154 9.11 -2.59 0.47
CA VAL A 154 9.54 -2.97 1.82
C VAL A 154 9.26 -1.82 2.76
N GLY A 155 8.46 -2.09 3.78
CA GLY A 155 8.02 -1.07 4.74
C GLY A 155 8.17 -1.57 6.17
N ASP A 156 8.46 -0.63 7.07
CA ASP A 156 8.51 -0.80 8.52
C ASP A 156 8.12 0.50 9.23
N ASP A 157 8.44 0.65 10.51
CA ASP A 157 8.09 1.84 11.28
C ASP A 157 8.82 3.12 10.82
N ASP A 158 9.95 2.98 10.10
CA ASP A 158 10.73 4.11 9.58
C ASP A 158 10.20 4.64 8.24
N GLY A 159 9.52 3.80 7.47
CA GLY A 159 8.95 4.19 6.17
C GLY A 159 8.95 3.07 5.15
N ILE A 160 8.88 3.43 3.87
CA ILE A 160 8.74 2.47 2.77
C ILE A 160 9.77 2.77 1.68
N VAL A 161 10.49 1.74 1.27
CA VAL A 161 11.37 1.76 0.09
C VAL A 161 10.74 0.95 -1.04
N VAL A 162 11.01 1.37 -2.28
CA VAL A 162 10.51 0.73 -3.50
C VAL A 162 11.67 0.23 -4.32
N VAL A 163 11.66 -1.07 -4.61
CA VAL A 163 12.64 -1.76 -5.46
C VAL A 163 11.96 -2.09 -6.78
N SER A 164 12.55 -1.69 -7.90
CA SER A 164 12.00 -2.00 -9.22
C SER A 164 12.05 -3.50 -9.49
N ASP A 165 10.99 -4.02 -10.13
CA ASP A 165 10.92 -5.39 -10.65
C ASP A 165 11.62 -5.45 -12.02
N ALA A 166 12.92 -5.10 -12.08
CA ALA A 166 13.69 -5.04 -13.33
C ALA A 166 14.44 -6.33 -13.60
#